data_b6f6bfe17d0d80a663d089152243c6ee
#
_entry.id   b6f6bfe17d0d80a663d089152243c6ee
#
_cell.length_a   1.000
_cell.length_b   1.000
_cell.length_c   1.000
_cell.angle_alpha   90.00
_cell.angle_beta   90.00
_cell.angle_gamma   90.00
#
_symmetry.space_group_name_H-M   'P 1'
#
loop_
_entity.id
_entity.type
_entity.pdbx_description
1 polymer ?
#
loop_
_entity_poly.entity_id
_entity_poly.type
_entity_poly.pdbx_seq_one_letter_code
_entity_poly.pdbx_strand_id
1 'polypeptide(L)'
;MQHHDYRRAQGRGRLHRPYIDSNQGVAVAKNTGYDTVDSLNAPGVKIAVQSGTTSEEWAIENLPQATTVNFDDWTAAFTAVMSGQCQAVVCDLPVEQWMVSNSFTGMEIIKEVPTGEQFGIAVSKDNPELTQAINDALAKIKSSGAYDKLYEKWFGMAPTSGSDNEDASSSADATGTSLAVTSATAKSNEDGGNGVLGGIATRLTWEATTGSDEGDVSQIELELPEGGSFESTDVKVTLLDGLNQTGVKASCSLDGSKLVIKFADPVAAGSQIRVVVPDVVFPSNAGAYAVTGSYVAVGDKRDLPESNTISVSESTMVQEIVAWLDAQPWVATWNSNPFLGMFCKPQIIVTSIASLFKGWGIALAVTAIGFPLAIPIGLLFAFMKISHSRMLRGIAVTYINLLRGTPLFLQIYIAFFGFPMIGLNVPNLPLGVGVLAINCSAYLAEIFRAGIESVPHGQAEAAYSLGMTWSQVMSRIVIPQAVRYVIPTMTSEFVMLYKDTSLLSSVGVMELMLFSKNLTATTGNITPYICAALYYLVVTIPLIHLVTKVEHRLAERSKR
;
A
#
# COMPACT_ATOMS: atom_id res chain seq x y z
N MET A 1 2.69 17.13 0.14
CA MET A 1 2.94 17.02 1.59
C MET A 1 2.23 15.75 2.02
N GLN A 2 2.96 14.69 2.34
CA GLN A 2 2.36 13.49 2.89
C GLN A 2 1.93 13.81 4.33
N HIS A 3 0.63 13.76 4.58
CA HIS A 3 0.08 13.85 5.92
C HIS A 3 0.36 12.51 6.60
N HIS A 4 1.31 12.49 7.53
CA HIS A 4 1.53 11.34 8.38
C HIS A 4 0.59 11.45 9.59
N ASP A 5 -0.05 10.33 9.94
CA ASP A 5 -0.78 10.19 11.19
C ASP A 5 0.09 10.72 12.35
N TYR A 6 -0.50 11.61 13.14
CA TYR A 6 0.15 12.26 14.28
C TYR A 6 0.77 11.23 15.24
N ARG A 7 0.10 10.10 15.46
CA ARG A 7 0.58 9.04 16.36
C ARG A 7 1.79 8.28 15.80
N ARG A 8 1.85 8.05 14.49
CA ARG A 8 2.98 7.37 13.82
C ARG A 8 4.22 8.27 13.66
N ALA A 9 4.03 9.57 13.58
CA ALA A 9 5.12 10.52 13.37
C ALA A 9 5.88 10.90 14.66
N GLN A 10 5.33 10.59 15.86
CA GLN A 10 5.96 10.93 17.15
C GLN A 10 7.37 10.34 17.33
N GLY A 11 7.70 9.22 16.68
CA GLY A 11 9.04 8.62 16.72
C GLY A 11 10.10 9.31 15.85
N ARG A 12 9.71 10.05 14.81
CA ARG A 12 10.61 10.59 13.77
C ARG A 12 10.83 12.10 13.81
N GLY A 13 10.01 12.87 14.53
CA GLY A 13 10.10 14.33 14.62
C GLY A 13 9.56 14.88 15.93
N ARG A 14 9.74 16.19 16.23
CA ARG A 14 8.88 16.90 17.17
C ARG A 14 7.59 17.24 16.46
N LEU A 15 6.46 16.81 17.03
CA LEU A 15 5.15 17.11 16.51
C LEU A 15 4.53 18.26 17.31
N HIS A 16 3.79 19.09 16.60
CA HIS A 16 2.92 20.08 17.21
C HIS A 16 1.72 19.42 17.87
N ARG A 17 0.95 20.23 18.63
CA ARG A 17 -0.40 19.83 19.00
C ARG A 17 -1.21 19.54 17.73
N PRO A 18 -2.05 18.50 17.73
CA PRO A 18 -2.92 18.24 16.60
C PRO A 18 -3.80 19.45 16.32
N TYR A 19 -4.04 19.73 15.03
CA TYR A 19 -4.81 20.89 14.63
C TYR A 19 -6.15 20.53 13.99
N ILE A 20 -6.31 19.29 13.49
CA ILE A 20 -7.54 18.79 12.88
C ILE A 20 -7.71 17.31 13.20
N ASP A 21 -8.93 16.91 13.54
CA ASP A 21 -9.30 15.50 13.65
C ASP A 21 -9.48 14.93 12.25
N SER A 22 -8.96 13.73 12.02
CA SER A 22 -8.92 13.05 10.72
C SER A 22 -9.48 11.65 10.84
N ASN A 23 -10.76 11.56 11.21
CA ASN A 23 -11.48 10.29 11.12
C ASN A 23 -11.48 9.76 9.69
N GLN A 24 -11.73 8.48 9.50
CA GLN A 24 -11.92 7.92 8.17
C GLN A 24 -13.36 8.20 7.70
N GLY A 25 -13.51 8.37 6.39
CA GLY A 25 -14.81 8.47 5.72
C GLY A 25 -15.02 7.30 4.77
N VAL A 26 -16.29 7.01 4.48
CA VAL A 26 -16.69 6.04 3.45
C VAL A 26 -17.64 6.72 2.49
N ALA A 27 -17.21 6.95 1.25
CA ALA A 27 -18.05 7.54 0.21
C ALA A 27 -18.38 6.56 -0.91
N VAL A 28 -19.58 6.71 -1.44
CA VAL A 28 -20.13 5.94 -2.54
C VAL A 28 -20.67 6.86 -3.64
N ALA A 29 -20.87 6.36 -4.85
CA ALA A 29 -21.60 7.09 -5.86
C ALA A 29 -23.11 7.10 -5.49
N LYS A 30 -23.76 8.26 -5.68
CA LYS A 30 -25.19 8.43 -5.36
C LYS A 30 -26.06 7.44 -6.13
N ASN A 31 -27.13 6.99 -5.50
CA ASN A 31 -28.12 6.08 -6.10
C ASN A 31 -27.58 4.69 -6.49
N THR A 32 -26.53 4.21 -5.82
CA THR A 32 -25.96 2.86 -6.07
C THR A 32 -26.54 1.77 -5.18
N GLY A 33 -27.33 2.14 -4.15
CA GLY A 33 -27.93 1.19 -3.20
C GLY A 33 -26.96 0.71 -2.09
N TYR A 34 -25.79 1.32 -1.98
CA TYR A 34 -24.84 1.09 -0.88
C TYR A 34 -24.99 2.20 0.16
N ASP A 35 -25.98 2.04 1.06
CA ASP A 35 -26.33 3.08 2.05
C ASP A 35 -25.65 2.85 3.42
N THR A 36 -25.00 1.73 3.61
CA THR A 36 -24.34 1.35 4.88
C THR A 36 -23.00 0.66 4.63
N VAL A 37 -22.08 0.76 5.60
CA VAL A 37 -20.79 0.07 5.55
C VAL A 37 -20.96 -1.45 5.47
N ASP A 38 -21.94 -2.00 6.16
CA ASP A 38 -22.22 -3.45 6.13
C ASP A 38 -22.60 -3.95 4.73
N SER A 39 -23.29 -3.12 3.93
CA SER A 39 -23.64 -3.46 2.55
C SER A 39 -22.41 -3.55 1.63
N LEU A 40 -21.32 -2.92 2.02
CA LEU A 40 -20.04 -2.96 1.30
C LEU A 40 -19.19 -4.19 1.65
N ASN A 41 -19.46 -4.87 2.77
CA ASN A 41 -18.69 -6.06 3.18
C ASN A 41 -19.25 -7.34 2.53
N ALA A 42 -19.18 -7.43 1.21
CA ALA A 42 -19.72 -8.56 0.45
C ALA A 42 -18.78 -9.01 -0.67
N PRO A 43 -18.80 -10.31 -1.04
CA PRO A 43 -18.04 -10.82 -2.17
C PRO A 43 -18.39 -10.09 -3.48
N GLY A 44 -17.34 -9.66 -4.22
CA GLY A 44 -17.51 -8.94 -5.49
C GLY A 44 -17.57 -7.42 -5.33
N VAL A 45 -17.74 -6.89 -4.13
CA VAL A 45 -17.61 -5.45 -3.83
C VAL A 45 -16.12 -5.08 -3.85
N LYS A 46 -15.80 -3.94 -4.45
CA LYS A 46 -14.44 -3.39 -4.53
C LYS A 46 -14.39 -2.04 -3.83
N ILE A 47 -13.44 -1.90 -2.92
CA ILE A 47 -13.21 -0.69 -2.14
C ILE A 47 -11.94 -0.01 -2.64
N ALA A 48 -12.06 1.21 -3.10
CA ALA A 48 -10.93 2.01 -3.55
C ALA A 48 -10.22 2.66 -2.33
N VAL A 49 -8.91 2.56 -2.28
CA VAL A 49 -8.07 3.17 -1.25
C VAL A 49 -6.78 3.72 -1.87
N GLN A 50 -6.10 4.63 -1.20
CA GLN A 50 -4.75 4.99 -1.59
C GLN A 50 -3.75 4.07 -0.90
N SER A 51 -2.75 3.60 -1.67
CA SER A 51 -1.71 2.69 -1.20
C SER A 51 -0.94 3.23 0.01
N GLY A 52 -0.76 2.39 1.04
CA GLY A 52 0.05 2.70 2.22
C GLY A 52 -0.57 3.71 3.17
N THR A 53 -1.90 3.86 3.17
CA THR A 53 -2.65 4.74 4.08
C THR A 53 -3.34 3.94 5.19
N THR A 54 -3.71 4.63 6.27
CA THR A 54 -4.54 4.06 7.34
C THR A 54 -5.93 3.65 6.83
N SER A 55 -6.41 4.30 5.77
CA SER A 55 -7.65 3.94 5.06
C SER A 55 -7.58 2.56 4.43
N GLU A 56 -6.43 2.19 3.84
CA GLU A 56 -6.20 0.84 3.30
C GLU A 56 -6.24 -0.21 4.41
N GLU A 57 -5.55 0.06 5.53
CA GLU A 57 -5.54 -0.84 6.69
C GLU A 57 -6.95 -1.03 7.24
N TRP A 58 -7.69 0.08 7.43
CA TRP A 58 -9.06 0.04 7.92
C TRP A 58 -9.98 -0.77 6.99
N ALA A 59 -9.89 -0.57 5.67
CA ALA A 59 -10.70 -1.30 4.70
C ALA A 59 -10.43 -2.81 4.74
N ILE A 60 -9.17 -3.23 4.86
CA ILE A 60 -8.79 -4.64 4.95
C ILE A 60 -9.32 -5.28 6.25
N GLU A 61 -9.24 -4.56 7.37
CA GLU A 61 -9.65 -5.08 8.68
C GLU A 61 -11.18 -5.15 8.82
N ASN A 62 -11.90 -4.12 8.35
CA ASN A 62 -13.33 -3.98 8.61
C ASN A 62 -14.23 -4.47 7.46
N LEU A 63 -13.68 -4.63 6.24
CA LEU A 63 -14.40 -5.11 5.07
C LEU A 63 -13.74 -6.36 4.46
N PRO A 64 -13.51 -7.44 5.24
CA PRO A 64 -12.71 -8.59 4.81
C PRO A 64 -13.33 -9.41 3.68
N GLN A 65 -14.65 -9.28 3.40
CA GLN A 65 -15.31 -9.95 2.28
C GLN A 65 -15.22 -9.15 0.97
N ALA A 66 -14.99 -7.85 1.06
CA ALA A 66 -14.77 -7.00 -0.08
C ALA A 66 -13.34 -7.12 -0.61
N THR A 67 -13.11 -6.66 -1.83
CA THR A 67 -11.78 -6.60 -2.43
C THR A 67 -11.24 -5.17 -2.34
N THR A 68 -10.19 -4.95 -1.57
CA THR A 68 -9.50 -3.65 -1.53
C THR A 68 -8.70 -3.45 -2.81
N VAL A 69 -8.89 -2.29 -3.47
CA VAL A 69 -8.20 -1.90 -4.70
C VAL A 69 -7.38 -0.64 -4.45
N ASN A 70 -6.08 -0.77 -4.61
CA ASN A 70 -5.12 0.28 -4.27
C ASN A 70 -4.85 1.19 -5.46
N PHE A 71 -4.87 2.50 -5.22
CA PHE A 71 -4.54 3.54 -6.19
C PHE A 71 -3.35 4.38 -5.72
N ASP A 72 -2.69 5.05 -6.65
CA ASP A 72 -1.53 5.91 -6.35
C ASP A 72 -1.94 7.24 -5.70
N ASP A 73 -3.12 7.73 -6.04
CA ASP A 73 -3.65 9.01 -5.55
C ASP A 73 -5.17 8.96 -5.37
N TRP A 74 -5.68 9.89 -4.58
CA TRP A 74 -7.11 9.99 -4.29
C TRP A 74 -7.97 10.28 -5.53
N THR A 75 -7.47 11.08 -6.48
CA THR A 75 -8.22 11.41 -7.70
C THR A 75 -8.53 10.15 -8.50
N ALA A 76 -7.55 9.23 -8.63
CA ALA A 76 -7.76 7.95 -9.28
C ALA A 76 -8.73 7.06 -8.51
N ALA A 77 -8.64 7.00 -7.17
CA ALA A 77 -9.55 6.23 -6.33
C ALA A 77 -11.01 6.72 -6.44
N PHE A 78 -11.25 8.02 -6.33
CA PHE A 78 -12.57 8.62 -6.50
C PHE A 78 -13.11 8.44 -7.92
N THR A 79 -12.25 8.57 -8.94
CA THR A 79 -12.63 8.33 -10.33
C THR A 79 -13.06 6.88 -10.56
N ALA A 80 -12.41 5.92 -9.89
CA ALA A 80 -12.78 4.51 -9.97
C ALA A 80 -14.18 4.24 -9.41
N VAL A 81 -14.58 4.95 -8.35
CA VAL A 81 -15.96 4.84 -7.81
C VAL A 81 -16.96 5.50 -8.75
N MET A 82 -16.68 6.71 -9.23
CA MET A 82 -17.56 7.42 -10.17
C MET A 82 -17.77 6.67 -11.49
N SER A 83 -16.76 5.93 -11.95
CA SER A 83 -16.85 5.10 -13.15
C SER A 83 -17.51 3.73 -12.92
N GLY A 84 -17.83 3.37 -11.66
CA GLY A 84 -18.39 2.06 -11.31
C GLY A 84 -17.37 0.92 -11.27
N GLN A 85 -16.08 1.22 -11.39
CA GLN A 85 -15.01 0.23 -11.25
C GLN A 85 -14.87 -0.27 -9.80
N CYS A 86 -15.09 0.63 -8.84
CA CYS A 86 -15.21 0.34 -7.41
C CYS A 86 -16.56 0.81 -6.89
N GLN A 87 -17.03 0.24 -5.78
CA GLN A 87 -18.34 0.57 -5.20
C GLN A 87 -18.22 1.67 -4.14
N ALA A 88 -17.10 1.74 -3.43
CA ALA A 88 -16.83 2.76 -2.43
C ALA A 88 -15.38 3.19 -2.44
N VAL A 89 -15.10 4.35 -1.87
CA VAL A 89 -13.75 4.79 -1.48
C VAL A 89 -13.73 4.99 0.03
N VAL A 90 -12.60 4.65 0.65
CA VAL A 90 -12.31 4.94 2.06
C VAL A 90 -11.10 5.85 2.11
N CYS A 91 -11.25 7.02 2.70
CA CYS A 91 -10.14 7.95 2.88
C CYS A 91 -10.35 8.86 4.10
N ASP A 92 -9.34 9.67 4.42
CA ASP A 92 -9.42 10.64 5.50
C ASP A 92 -10.61 11.58 5.28
N LEU A 93 -11.48 11.69 6.26
CA LEU A 93 -12.75 12.44 6.17
C LEU A 93 -12.59 13.88 5.64
N PRO A 94 -11.59 14.68 6.07
CA PRO A 94 -11.40 16.02 5.51
C PRO A 94 -11.08 16.02 4.02
N VAL A 95 -10.30 15.04 3.55
CA VAL A 95 -10.00 14.86 2.12
C VAL A 95 -11.26 14.46 1.37
N GLU A 96 -12.02 13.52 1.91
CA GLU A 96 -13.25 13.02 1.32
C GLU A 96 -14.31 14.12 1.18
N GLN A 97 -14.51 14.90 2.25
CA GLN A 97 -15.42 16.05 2.26
C GLN A 97 -15.05 17.06 1.16
N TRP A 98 -13.76 17.38 1.04
CA TRP A 98 -13.30 18.30 0.00
C TRP A 98 -13.51 17.73 -1.41
N MET A 99 -13.17 16.46 -1.63
CA MET A 99 -13.31 15.80 -2.94
C MET A 99 -14.78 15.69 -3.38
N VAL A 100 -15.67 15.28 -2.47
CA VAL A 100 -17.12 15.16 -2.74
C VAL A 100 -17.76 16.53 -2.98
N SER A 101 -17.36 17.55 -2.19
CA SER A 101 -17.95 18.89 -2.33
C SER A 101 -17.48 19.64 -3.57
N ASN A 102 -16.24 19.44 -4.03
CA ASN A 102 -15.64 20.27 -5.07
C ASN A 102 -15.45 19.54 -6.42
N SER A 103 -15.15 18.25 -6.43
CA SER A 103 -14.73 17.55 -7.65
C SER A 103 -15.64 16.37 -8.01
N PHE A 104 -16.17 15.66 -7.02
CA PHE A 104 -16.94 14.44 -7.21
C PHE A 104 -18.37 14.58 -6.64
N THR A 105 -19.09 15.62 -7.06
CA THR A 105 -20.44 15.96 -6.55
C THR A 105 -21.51 14.89 -6.80
N GLY A 106 -21.21 13.92 -7.65
CA GLY A 106 -22.03 12.71 -7.86
C GLY A 106 -21.85 11.64 -6.78
N MET A 107 -21.00 11.87 -5.79
CA MET A 107 -20.78 10.99 -4.63
C MET A 107 -21.40 11.56 -3.37
N GLU A 108 -21.54 10.70 -2.37
CA GLU A 108 -21.99 11.04 -1.02
C GLU A 108 -21.20 10.23 0.03
N ILE A 109 -21.00 10.84 1.19
CA ILE A 109 -20.34 10.19 2.34
C ILE A 109 -21.44 9.49 3.14
N ILE A 110 -21.39 8.16 3.19
CA ILE A 110 -22.40 7.36 3.90
C ILE A 110 -22.06 7.12 5.37
N LYS A 111 -20.79 7.24 5.72
CA LYS A 111 -20.33 7.01 7.10
C LYS A 111 -19.06 7.76 7.40
N GLU A 112 -19.03 8.44 8.54
CA GLU A 112 -17.82 8.83 9.25
C GLU A 112 -17.45 7.71 10.21
N VAL A 113 -16.19 7.28 10.16
CA VAL A 113 -15.65 6.23 11.02
C VAL A 113 -14.69 6.88 12.02
N PRO A 114 -15.04 6.94 13.31
CA PRO A 114 -14.20 7.54 14.34
C PRO A 114 -12.98 6.67 14.63
N THR A 115 -11.88 6.91 13.94
CA THR A 115 -10.59 6.24 14.15
C THR A 115 -9.75 6.95 15.21
N GLY A 116 -10.13 8.17 15.61
CA GLY A 116 -9.38 9.02 16.52
C GLY A 116 -8.04 9.48 15.98
N GLU A 117 -7.87 9.45 14.67
CA GLU A 117 -6.70 9.98 13.98
C GLU A 117 -6.71 11.51 13.98
N GLN A 118 -5.51 12.10 13.97
CA GLN A 118 -5.36 13.55 14.01
C GLN A 118 -4.22 14.00 13.12
N PHE A 119 -4.39 15.10 12.42
CA PHE A 119 -3.32 15.73 11.68
C PHE A 119 -2.51 16.67 12.55
N GLY A 120 -1.19 16.56 12.45
CA GLY A 120 -0.22 17.44 13.07
C GLY A 120 0.82 17.92 12.07
N ILE A 121 1.46 19.06 12.40
CA ILE A 121 2.57 19.59 11.62
C ILE A 121 3.88 19.00 12.15
N ALA A 122 4.64 18.30 11.32
CA ALA A 122 5.95 17.74 11.70
C ALA A 122 7.04 18.81 11.57
N VAL A 123 7.87 18.94 12.62
CA VAL A 123 9.03 19.84 12.65
C VAL A 123 10.26 19.06 13.08
N SER A 124 11.45 19.45 12.58
CA SER A 124 12.71 18.85 13.02
C SER A 124 12.87 18.95 14.54
N LYS A 125 13.38 17.89 15.16
CA LYS A 125 13.69 17.85 16.60
C LYS A 125 14.68 18.95 17.02
N ASP A 126 15.48 19.41 16.08
CA ASP A 126 16.53 20.43 16.31
C ASP A 126 15.97 21.85 16.37
N ASN A 127 14.68 22.05 16.11
CA ASN A 127 14.05 23.38 16.09
C ASN A 127 12.85 23.49 17.07
N PRO A 128 13.11 23.49 18.39
CA PRO A 128 12.04 23.57 19.39
C PRO A 128 11.33 24.93 19.41
N GLU A 129 12.02 26.01 19.03
CA GLU A 129 11.44 27.36 18.99
C GLU A 129 10.37 27.48 17.90
N LEU A 130 10.59 26.87 16.74
CA LEU A 130 9.59 26.81 15.66
C LEU A 130 8.37 25.99 16.11
N THR A 131 8.59 24.89 16.84
CA THR A 131 7.51 24.08 17.42
C THR A 131 6.61 24.93 18.32
N GLN A 132 7.21 25.68 19.24
CA GLN A 132 6.46 26.54 20.15
C GLN A 132 5.73 27.66 19.41
N ALA A 133 6.39 28.34 18.48
CA ALA A 133 5.79 29.43 17.69
C ALA A 133 4.55 28.96 16.89
N ILE A 134 4.59 27.76 16.32
CA ILE A 134 3.44 27.20 15.60
C ILE A 134 2.31 26.83 16.57
N ASN A 135 2.62 26.22 17.73
CA ASN A 135 1.61 25.91 18.74
C ASN A 135 0.88 27.17 19.24
N ASP A 136 1.63 28.24 19.48
CA ASP A 136 1.07 29.52 19.92
C ASP A 136 0.19 30.17 18.82
N ALA A 137 0.64 30.07 17.55
CA ALA A 137 -0.13 30.55 16.41
C ALA A 137 -1.43 29.75 16.22
N LEU A 138 -1.39 28.41 16.32
CA LEU A 138 -2.57 27.55 16.25
C LEU A 138 -3.56 27.86 17.38
N ALA A 139 -3.08 28.01 18.60
CA ALA A 139 -3.92 28.38 19.74
C ALA A 139 -4.62 29.74 19.52
N LYS A 140 -3.89 30.72 18.98
CA LYS A 140 -4.44 32.05 18.66
C LYS A 140 -5.48 31.99 17.52
N ILE A 141 -5.25 31.22 16.49
CA ILE A 141 -6.20 31.04 15.37
C ILE A 141 -7.48 30.35 15.85
N LYS A 142 -7.37 29.31 16.69
CA LYS A 142 -8.52 28.61 17.29
C LYS A 142 -9.31 29.53 18.23
N SER A 143 -8.65 30.24 19.14
CA SER A 143 -9.31 31.13 20.11
C SER A 143 -9.99 32.34 19.45
N SER A 144 -9.56 32.78 18.28
CA SER A 144 -10.17 33.90 17.54
C SER A 144 -11.38 33.51 16.68
N GLY A 145 -11.75 32.23 16.61
CA GLY A 145 -12.78 31.70 15.68
C GLY A 145 -12.39 31.76 14.20
N ALA A 146 -11.15 32.12 13.91
CA ALA A 146 -10.66 32.13 12.53
C ALA A 146 -10.47 30.70 11.96
N TYR A 147 -10.17 29.74 12.84
CA TYR A 147 -10.06 28.33 12.48
C TYR A 147 -11.39 27.79 11.92
N ASP A 148 -12.50 28.03 12.61
CA ASP A 148 -13.83 27.54 12.23
C ASP A 148 -14.26 28.10 10.87
N LYS A 149 -14.00 29.38 10.62
CA LYS A 149 -14.27 30.02 9.33
C LYS A 149 -13.43 29.46 8.21
N LEU A 150 -12.16 29.10 8.47
CA LEU A 150 -11.30 28.47 7.48
C LEU A 150 -11.76 27.04 7.21
N TYR A 151 -12.14 26.31 8.24
CA TYR A 151 -12.64 24.94 8.13
C TYR A 151 -13.92 24.90 7.28
N GLU A 152 -14.90 25.73 7.62
CA GLU A 152 -16.15 25.85 6.85
C GLU A 152 -15.90 26.25 5.39
N LYS A 153 -14.97 27.19 5.16
CA LYS A 153 -14.61 27.62 3.80
C LYS A 153 -14.06 26.49 2.93
N TRP A 154 -13.26 25.59 3.50
CA TRP A 154 -12.54 24.57 2.74
C TRP A 154 -13.26 23.23 2.70
N PHE A 155 -14.02 22.87 3.73
CA PHE A 155 -14.69 21.58 3.85
C PHE A 155 -16.22 21.67 3.73
N GLY A 156 -16.77 22.88 3.65
CA GLY A 156 -18.21 23.09 3.44
C GLY A 156 -19.09 22.82 4.66
N MET A 157 -18.50 22.49 5.80
CA MET A 157 -19.20 22.23 7.08
C MET A 157 -18.41 22.88 8.21
N ALA A 158 -19.11 23.25 9.31
CA ALA A 158 -18.42 23.66 10.53
C ALA A 158 -17.61 22.48 11.09
N PRO A 159 -16.43 22.72 11.73
CA PRO A 159 -15.72 21.66 12.41
C PRO A 159 -16.68 21.01 13.40
N THR A 160 -16.80 19.70 13.39
CA THR A 160 -17.46 18.96 14.45
C THR A 160 -16.64 19.22 15.71
N SER A 161 -17.01 20.24 16.46
CA SER A 161 -16.59 20.35 17.86
C SER A 161 -17.01 19.03 18.48
N GLY A 162 -16.06 18.32 19.10
CA GLY A 162 -16.35 17.06 19.80
C GLY A 162 -17.54 17.23 20.73
N SER A 163 -18.72 17.12 20.17
CA SER A 163 -19.95 16.96 20.89
C SER A 163 -20.07 15.47 21.12
N ASP A 164 -19.95 15.12 22.36
CA ASP A 164 -20.50 13.94 23.00
C ASP A 164 -21.42 13.13 22.06
N ASN A 165 -20.85 12.23 21.25
CA ASN A 165 -21.60 11.12 20.72
C ASN A 165 -21.59 10.03 21.79
N GLU A 166 -22.50 10.19 22.72
CA GLU A 166 -23.15 9.12 23.43
C GLU A 166 -23.84 8.20 22.43
N ASP A 167 -23.10 7.31 21.75
CA ASP A 167 -23.66 6.11 21.12
C ASP A 167 -22.55 5.19 20.54
N ALA A 168 -21.34 5.26 21.07
CA ALA A 168 -20.32 4.23 20.93
C ALA A 168 -19.72 3.92 22.30
N SER A 169 -20.54 3.97 23.32
CA SER A 169 -20.21 3.44 24.62
C SER A 169 -20.80 2.05 24.75
N SER A 170 -20.08 1.02 24.36
CA SER A 170 -19.84 0.02 25.36
C SER A 170 -18.77 0.61 26.31
N SER A 171 -19.05 1.77 26.90
CA SER A 171 -18.49 2.14 28.16
C SER A 171 -19.02 1.11 29.12
N ALA A 172 -18.21 0.09 29.42
CA ALA A 172 -18.32 -0.54 30.71
C ALA A 172 -18.36 0.64 31.70
N ASP A 173 -19.50 0.80 32.35
CA ASP A 173 -19.70 1.65 33.50
C ASP A 173 -18.49 1.45 34.43
N ALA A 174 -17.61 2.44 34.50
CA ALA A 174 -16.45 2.43 35.39
C ALA A 174 -16.87 2.72 36.83
N THR A 175 -17.97 2.11 37.28
CA THR A 175 -18.40 1.99 38.67
C THR A 175 -18.04 0.62 39.23
N GLY A 176 -16.97 0.01 38.70
CA GLY A 176 -16.40 -1.20 39.28
C GLY A 176 -15.63 -0.87 40.55
N THR A 177 -15.91 -1.59 41.60
CA THR A 177 -15.18 -1.54 42.89
C THR A 177 -13.74 -2.05 42.79
N SER A 178 -13.32 -2.60 41.62
CA SER A 178 -12.01 -3.23 41.37
C SER A 178 -11.37 -2.75 40.08
N LEU A 179 -10.02 -2.87 39.98
CA LEU A 179 -9.25 -2.54 38.77
C LEU A 179 -9.79 -3.33 37.56
N ALA A 180 -10.05 -2.61 36.47
CA ALA A 180 -10.53 -3.18 35.21
C ALA A 180 -9.47 -3.02 34.12
N VAL A 181 -9.08 -4.10 33.45
CA VAL A 181 -8.23 -4.05 32.27
C VAL A 181 -9.06 -3.60 31.07
N THR A 182 -8.71 -2.46 30.51
CA THR A 182 -9.47 -1.83 29.41
C THR A 182 -9.02 -2.35 28.05
N SER A 183 -7.72 -2.55 27.84
CA SER A 183 -7.20 -3.11 26.60
C SER A 183 -5.79 -3.69 26.77
N ALA A 184 -5.47 -4.70 25.98
CA ALA A 184 -4.11 -5.19 25.78
C ALA A 184 -3.90 -5.38 24.28
N THR A 185 -2.99 -4.63 23.68
CA THR A 185 -2.66 -4.71 22.25
C THR A 185 -1.16 -4.85 22.06
N ALA A 186 -0.76 -5.63 21.07
CA ALA A 186 0.65 -5.76 20.72
C ALA A 186 0.85 -5.47 19.23
N LYS A 187 1.95 -4.80 18.91
CA LYS A 187 2.33 -4.43 17.54
C LYS A 187 3.81 -4.62 17.32
N SER A 188 4.19 -5.00 16.09
CA SER A 188 5.59 -5.05 15.69
C SER A 188 6.31 -3.73 16.02
N ASN A 189 7.54 -3.84 16.52
CA ASN A 189 8.33 -2.68 16.97
C ASN A 189 8.78 -1.78 15.80
N GLU A 190 9.02 -2.33 14.62
CA GLU A 190 9.72 -1.61 13.54
C GLU A 190 8.92 -1.45 12.24
N ASP A 191 8.08 -2.40 11.86
CA ASP A 191 7.58 -2.49 10.49
C ASP A 191 6.15 -1.97 10.27
N GLY A 192 5.49 -1.45 11.30
CA GLY A 192 4.09 -1.00 11.19
C GLY A 192 3.10 -2.11 10.80
N GLY A 193 3.55 -3.36 10.79
CA GLY A 193 2.69 -4.52 10.53
C GLY A 193 1.66 -4.72 11.65
N ASN A 194 0.43 -5.06 11.27
CA ASN A 194 -0.68 -5.22 12.22
C ASN A 194 -0.70 -6.59 12.91
N GLY A 195 0.20 -7.51 12.58
CA GLY A 195 0.26 -8.86 13.15
C GLY A 195 1.29 -9.00 14.27
N VAL A 196 0.92 -9.68 15.35
CA VAL A 196 1.86 -10.17 16.33
C VAL A 196 2.42 -11.50 15.84
N LEU A 197 3.73 -11.59 15.81
CA LEU A 197 4.45 -12.78 15.35
C LEU A 197 5.06 -13.49 16.55
N GLY A 198 4.78 -14.79 16.66
CA GLY A 198 5.35 -15.62 17.72
C GLY A 198 6.87 -15.72 17.61
N GLY A 199 7.56 -15.66 18.75
CA GLY A 199 9.03 -15.74 18.80
C GLY A 199 9.78 -14.50 18.36
N ILE A 200 9.09 -13.41 18.00
CA ILE A 200 9.69 -12.15 17.55
C ILE A 200 9.32 -11.02 18.52
N ALA A 201 10.30 -10.16 18.84
CA ALA A 201 10.09 -9.03 19.73
C ALA A 201 9.04 -8.07 19.18
N THR A 202 8.06 -7.72 20.01
CA THR A 202 6.95 -6.82 19.70
C THR A 202 6.74 -5.83 20.83
N ARG A 203 6.00 -4.77 20.59
CA ARG A 203 5.65 -3.76 21.61
C ARG A 203 4.25 -4.06 22.15
N LEU A 204 4.16 -4.31 23.46
CA LEU A 204 2.91 -4.45 24.18
C LEU A 204 2.43 -3.08 24.67
N THR A 205 1.17 -2.77 24.45
CA THR A 205 0.46 -1.66 25.10
C THR A 205 -0.67 -2.25 25.93
N TRP A 206 -0.61 -2.06 27.24
CA TRP A 206 -1.60 -2.53 28.20
C TRP A 206 -2.23 -1.32 28.91
N GLU A 207 -3.54 -1.33 29.04
CA GLU A 207 -4.31 -0.25 29.65
C GLU A 207 -5.29 -0.79 30.67
N ALA A 208 -5.40 -0.10 31.81
CA ALA A 208 -6.35 -0.44 32.84
C ALA A 208 -6.85 0.82 33.56
N THR A 209 -8.03 0.70 34.18
CA THR A 209 -8.60 1.70 35.06
C THR A 209 -8.61 1.16 36.49
N THR A 210 -8.03 1.89 37.45
CA THR A 210 -8.06 1.52 38.87
C THR A 210 -9.47 1.71 39.42
N GLY A 211 -9.92 0.78 40.29
CA GLY A 211 -11.26 0.86 40.90
C GLY A 211 -11.42 2.06 41.83
N SER A 212 -12.63 2.61 41.92
CA SER A 212 -12.93 3.79 42.76
C SER A 212 -12.81 3.51 44.26
N ASP A 213 -13.03 2.27 44.70
CA ASP A 213 -13.09 1.88 46.09
C ASP A 213 -11.89 1.06 46.58
N GLU A 214 -10.89 0.85 45.72
CA GLU A 214 -9.74 -0.03 46.03
C GLU A 214 -8.58 0.65 46.74
N GLY A 215 -8.59 2.00 46.76
CA GLY A 215 -7.44 2.79 47.20
C GLY A 215 -6.30 2.83 46.16
N ASP A 216 -5.17 3.35 46.57
CA ASP A 216 -4.06 3.63 45.69
C ASP A 216 -3.29 2.36 45.30
N VAL A 217 -3.00 2.21 44.00
CA VAL A 217 -2.24 1.07 43.45
C VAL A 217 -0.75 1.38 43.52
N SER A 218 0.01 0.52 44.18
CA SER A 218 1.46 0.67 44.38
C SER A 218 2.33 -0.16 43.44
N GLN A 219 1.79 -1.27 42.93
CA GLN A 219 2.52 -2.21 42.06
C GLN A 219 1.57 -2.89 41.07
N ILE A 220 2.05 -3.11 39.85
CA ILE A 220 1.43 -3.97 38.84
C ILE A 220 2.45 -5.03 38.41
N GLU A 221 2.01 -6.28 38.32
CA GLU A 221 2.80 -7.40 37.81
C GLU A 221 2.05 -7.94 36.59
N LEU A 222 2.67 -7.87 35.41
CA LEU A 222 2.17 -8.45 34.18
C LEU A 222 2.85 -9.80 33.93
N GLU A 223 2.10 -10.78 33.49
CA GLU A 223 2.58 -12.13 33.20
C GLU A 223 2.15 -12.54 31.78
N LEU A 224 3.12 -12.97 31.00
CA LEU A 224 2.89 -13.52 29.66
C LEU A 224 2.57 -15.01 29.73
N PRO A 225 1.84 -15.54 28.73
CA PRO A 225 1.57 -16.97 28.63
C PRO A 225 2.85 -17.79 28.53
N GLU A 226 2.76 -19.08 28.82
CA GLU A 226 3.88 -20.02 28.79
C GLU A 226 4.61 -19.99 27.43
N GLY A 227 5.92 -19.76 27.45
CA GLY A 227 6.75 -19.57 26.27
C GLY A 227 6.89 -18.11 25.82
N GLY A 228 6.25 -17.16 26.49
CA GLY A 228 6.47 -15.72 26.30
C GLY A 228 7.53 -15.16 27.27
N SER A 229 8.19 -14.06 26.89
CA SER A 229 9.17 -13.37 27.71
C SER A 229 9.12 -11.86 27.56
N PHE A 230 9.42 -11.14 28.64
CA PHE A 230 9.75 -9.73 28.59
C PHE A 230 11.28 -9.59 28.50
N GLU A 231 11.77 -8.82 27.51
CA GLU A 231 13.22 -8.69 27.26
C GLU A 231 13.76 -7.31 27.62
N SER A 232 12.89 -6.34 27.91
CA SER A 232 13.29 -4.97 28.21
C SER A 232 12.66 -4.43 29.49
N THR A 233 13.45 -3.72 30.29
CA THR A 233 13.01 -2.93 31.46
C THR A 233 12.70 -1.48 31.11
N ASP A 234 12.84 -1.05 29.84
CA ASP A 234 12.51 0.31 29.38
C ASP A 234 11.00 0.48 29.19
N VAL A 235 10.28 0.39 30.31
CA VAL A 235 8.82 0.44 30.36
C VAL A 235 8.37 1.89 30.55
N LYS A 236 7.48 2.34 29.67
CA LYS A 236 6.79 3.63 29.80
C LYS A 236 5.48 3.46 30.52
N VAL A 237 5.32 4.14 31.64
CA VAL A 237 4.03 4.23 32.35
C VAL A 237 3.49 5.63 32.25
N THR A 238 2.24 5.76 31.84
CA THR A 238 1.53 7.04 31.73
C THR A 238 0.15 6.95 32.37
N LEU A 239 -0.25 7.99 33.10
CA LEU A 239 -1.63 8.22 33.48
C LEU A 239 -2.33 9.00 32.39
N LEU A 240 -3.55 8.57 32.07
CA LEU A 240 -4.41 9.20 31.08
C LEU A 240 -5.52 9.95 31.83
N ASP A 241 -5.65 11.25 31.55
CA ASP A 241 -6.76 12.09 32.01
C ASP A 241 -7.34 12.76 30.77
N GLY A 242 -8.31 12.09 30.16
CA GLY A 242 -8.81 12.45 28.84
C GLY A 242 -7.68 12.48 27.81
N LEU A 243 -7.39 13.65 27.24
CA LEU A 243 -6.30 13.85 26.26
C LEU A 243 -4.92 14.12 26.90
N ASN A 244 -4.87 14.34 28.20
CA ASN A 244 -3.61 14.61 28.89
C ASN A 244 -2.92 13.30 29.29
N GLN A 245 -1.62 13.22 28.99
CA GLN A 245 -0.77 12.08 29.35
C GLN A 245 0.32 12.56 30.31
N THR A 246 0.33 12.03 31.52
CA THR A 246 1.35 12.35 32.54
C THR A 246 2.23 11.13 32.78
N GLY A 247 3.54 11.26 32.51
CA GLY A 247 4.49 10.19 32.78
C GLY A 247 4.64 9.91 34.26
N VAL A 248 4.55 8.62 34.66
CA VAL A 248 4.73 8.16 36.03
C VAL A 248 6.12 7.57 36.22
N LYS A 249 6.79 7.93 37.29
CA LYS A 249 8.07 7.31 37.67
C LYS A 249 7.78 5.94 38.28
N ALA A 250 8.30 4.90 37.63
CA ALA A 250 8.21 3.54 38.12
C ALA A 250 9.56 2.83 38.02
N SER A 251 9.81 1.88 38.90
CA SER A 251 10.94 0.96 38.80
C SER A 251 10.44 -0.37 38.26
N CYS A 252 11.07 -0.86 37.19
CA CYS A 252 10.71 -2.11 36.54
C CYS A 252 11.75 -3.19 36.80
N SER A 253 11.31 -4.40 37.08
CA SER A 253 12.16 -5.59 37.21
C SER A 253 11.54 -6.76 36.46
N LEU A 254 12.38 -7.58 35.84
CA LEU A 254 11.99 -8.75 35.07
C LEU A 254 12.28 -10.03 35.88
N ASP A 255 11.37 -10.98 35.78
CA ASP A 255 11.53 -12.35 36.27
C ASP A 255 10.94 -13.33 35.23
N GLY A 256 11.70 -13.59 34.18
CA GLY A 256 11.32 -14.45 33.05
C GLY A 256 10.09 -13.92 32.30
N SER A 257 8.95 -14.60 32.42
CA SER A 257 7.67 -14.20 31.82
C SER A 257 6.95 -13.10 32.59
N LYS A 258 7.51 -12.60 33.71
CA LYS A 258 6.86 -11.62 34.57
C LYS A 258 7.58 -10.28 34.54
N LEU A 259 6.81 -9.22 34.41
CA LEU A 259 7.25 -7.85 34.51
C LEU A 259 6.62 -7.21 35.75
N VAL A 260 7.44 -6.84 36.71
CA VAL A 260 7.00 -6.15 37.94
C VAL A 260 7.28 -4.65 37.82
N ILE A 261 6.22 -3.85 37.90
CA ILE A 261 6.24 -2.39 37.82
C ILE A 261 5.88 -1.84 39.20
N LYS A 262 6.82 -1.19 39.88
CA LYS A 262 6.59 -0.52 41.17
C LYS A 262 6.55 0.97 40.96
N PHE A 263 5.45 1.59 41.34
CA PHE A 263 5.30 3.05 41.26
C PHE A 263 6.09 3.75 42.37
N ALA A 264 6.76 4.85 42.04
CA ALA A 264 7.45 5.67 43.03
C ALA A 264 6.43 6.35 43.97
N ASP A 265 5.33 6.82 43.42
CA ASP A 265 4.17 7.34 44.13
C ASP A 265 2.96 6.47 43.73
N PRO A 266 2.17 5.94 44.68
CA PRO A 266 1.01 5.11 44.36
C PRO A 266 0.03 5.84 43.44
N VAL A 267 -0.57 5.10 42.51
CA VAL A 267 -1.54 5.63 41.54
C VAL A 267 -2.91 5.67 42.19
N ALA A 268 -3.54 6.84 42.19
CA ALA A 268 -4.82 7.07 42.82
C ALA A 268 -5.96 6.23 42.26
N ALA A 269 -6.94 5.91 43.07
CA ALA A 269 -8.17 5.25 42.65
C ALA A 269 -8.89 6.03 41.52
N GLY A 270 -9.50 5.31 40.57
CA GLY A 270 -10.19 5.91 39.42
C GLY A 270 -9.28 6.40 38.28
N SER A 271 -7.97 6.18 38.37
CA SER A 271 -7.01 6.62 37.34
C SER A 271 -6.91 5.62 36.19
N GLN A 272 -6.78 6.11 34.95
CA GLN A 272 -6.45 5.30 33.79
C GLN A 272 -4.94 5.20 33.63
N ILE A 273 -4.44 3.96 33.59
CA ILE A 273 -3.01 3.65 33.46
C ILE A 273 -2.76 3.06 32.06
N ARG A 274 -1.75 3.57 31.37
CA ARG A 274 -1.20 2.94 30.16
C ARG A 274 0.24 2.51 30.42
N VAL A 275 0.51 1.24 30.16
CA VAL A 275 1.85 0.64 30.23
C VAL A 275 2.28 0.26 28.82
N VAL A 276 3.40 0.78 28.36
CA VAL A 276 4.01 0.43 27.08
C VAL A 276 5.33 -0.28 27.33
N VAL A 277 5.40 -1.53 26.93
CA VAL A 277 6.59 -2.38 27.10
C VAL A 277 7.16 -2.66 25.72
N PRO A 278 8.37 -2.20 25.38
CA PRO A 278 9.09 -2.63 24.19
C PRO A 278 9.63 -4.06 24.40
N ASP A 279 9.97 -4.72 23.31
CA ASP A 279 10.67 -6.01 23.29
C ASP A 279 9.99 -7.11 24.13
N VAL A 280 8.72 -7.34 23.84
CA VAL A 280 7.92 -8.46 24.37
C VAL A 280 7.88 -9.57 23.33
N VAL A 281 8.24 -10.78 23.72
CA VAL A 281 8.18 -11.96 22.86
C VAL A 281 7.00 -12.83 23.24
N PHE A 282 6.06 -13.04 22.33
CA PHE A 282 4.95 -13.97 22.50
C PHE A 282 5.37 -15.41 22.13
N PRO A 283 4.64 -16.45 22.59
CA PRO A 283 4.92 -17.83 22.19
C PRO A 283 4.99 -18.00 20.68
N SER A 284 5.89 -18.88 20.21
CA SER A 284 6.13 -19.10 18.77
C SER A 284 4.94 -19.70 18.02
N ASN A 285 4.05 -20.39 18.71
CA ASN A 285 2.88 -21.03 18.13
C ASN A 285 1.77 -20.01 17.86
N ALA A 286 1.07 -20.18 16.75
CA ALA A 286 -0.14 -19.38 16.47
C ALA A 286 -1.21 -19.63 17.55
N GLY A 287 -1.87 -18.57 18.00
CA GLY A 287 -2.91 -18.65 19.02
C GLY A 287 -3.43 -17.29 19.43
N ALA A 288 -4.45 -17.31 20.29
CA ALA A 288 -4.97 -16.14 20.97
C ALA A 288 -4.50 -16.17 22.41
N TYR A 289 -3.71 -15.18 22.81
CA TYR A 289 -3.06 -15.13 24.12
C TYR A 289 -3.52 -13.91 24.91
N ALA A 290 -3.83 -14.09 26.19
CA ALA A 290 -4.13 -12.99 27.11
C ALA A 290 -2.90 -12.67 27.97
N VAL A 291 -2.76 -11.41 28.33
CA VAL A 291 -1.79 -10.95 29.34
C VAL A 291 -2.50 -11.03 30.69
N THR A 292 -1.94 -11.80 31.60
CA THR A 292 -2.44 -11.99 32.97
C THR A 292 -1.55 -11.29 33.98
N GLY A 293 -1.82 -11.41 35.26
CA GLY A 293 -0.95 -10.87 36.29
C GLY A 293 -1.66 -10.54 37.58
N SER A 294 -1.07 -9.66 38.37
CA SER A 294 -1.58 -9.21 39.66
C SER A 294 -1.23 -7.75 39.94
N TYR A 295 -1.93 -7.13 40.88
CA TYR A 295 -1.63 -5.78 41.35
C TYR A 295 -1.70 -5.70 42.86
N VAL A 296 -1.09 -4.67 43.42
CA VAL A 296 -1.10 -4.41 44.87
C VAL A 296 -1.78 -3.07 45.13
N ALA A 297 -2.93 -3.13 45.82
CA ALA A 297 -3.65 -1.95 46.26
C ALA A 297 -3.74 -1.94 47.80
N VAL A 298 -3.33 -0.84 48.43
CA VAL A 298 -3.31 -0.68 49.92
C VAL A 298 -2.62 -1.84 50.66
N GLY A 299 -1.61 -2.48 50.02
CA GLY A 299 -0.84 -3.57 50.57
C GLY A 299 -1.41 -4.98 50.30
N ASP A 300 -2.61 -5.10 49.76
CA ASP A 300 -3.22 -6.39 49.40
C ASP A 300 -2.89 -6.75 47.93
N LYS A 301 -2.39 -7.95 47.69
CA LYS A 301 -2.17 -8.50 46.36
C LYS A 301 -3.46 -9.11 45.82
N ARG A 302 -3.85 -8.69 44.60
CA ARG A 302 -5.05 -9.14 43.88
C ARG A 302 -4.70 -9.52 42.46
N ASP A 303 -5.45 -10.48 41.91
CA ASP A 303 -5.27 -10.89 40.51
C ASP A 303 -5.86 -9.84 39.55
N LEU A 304 -5.19 -9.62 38.41
CA LEU A 304 -5.73 -8.78 37.34
C LEU A 304 -6.93 -9.49 36.69
N PRO A 305 -7.99 -8.75 36.35
CA PRO A 305 -9.07 -9.32 35.54
C PRO A 305 -8.55 -9.72 34.15
N GLU A 306 -9.25 -10.64 33.51
CA GLU A 306 -8.89 -11.11 32.17
C GLU A 306 -8.86 -9.95 31.18
N SER A 307 -7.77 -9.85 30.41
CA SER A 307 -7.65 -8.92 29.30
C SER A 307 -8.28 -9.52 28.03
N ASN A 308 -8.52 -8.68 27.03
CA ASN A 308 -8.75 -9.16 25.68
C ASN A 308 -7.54 -9.98 25.18
N THR A 309 -7.81 -10.93 24.29
CA THR A 309 -6.77 -11.76 23.68
C THR A 309 -6.04 -11.05 22.55
N ILE A 310 -4.74 -11.28 22.44
CA ILE A 310 -3.87 -10.84 21.36
C ILE A 310 -3.69 -12.02 20.41
N SER A 311 -4.04 -11.83 19.13
CA SER A 311 -3.85 -12.87 18.11
C SER A 311 -2.39 -12.89 17.65
N VAL A 312 -1.74 -14.05 17.84
CA VAL A 312 -0.35 -14.31 17.45
C VAL A 312 -0.34 -15.29 16.28
N SER A 313 0.40 -14.94 15.23
CA SER A 313 0.64 -15.80 14.07
C SER A 313 2.02 -16.44 14.15
N GLU A 314 2.18 -17.62 13.55
CA GLU A 314 3.51 -18.25 13.43
C GLU A 314 4.42 -17.34 12.58
N SER A 315 5.69 -17.21 12.99
CA SER A 315 6.70 -16.52 12.20
C SER A 315 7.03 -17.32 10.94
N THR A 316 7.18 -16.62 9.83
CA THR A 316 7.69 -17.21 8.60
C THR A 316 9.21 -17.23 8.60
N MET A 317 9.83 -18.11 7.79
CA MET A 317 11.30 -18.13 7.60
C MET A 317 11.87 -16.74 7.25
N VAL A 318 11.11 -15.93 6.51
CA VAL A 318 11.51 -14.56 6.14
C VAL A 318 11.62 -13.69 7.39
N GLN A 319 10.68 -13.78 8.29
CA GLN A 319 10.65 -13.00 9.55
C GLN A 319 11.73 -13.45 10.53
N GLU A 320 12.02 -14.76 10.59
CA GLU A 320 13.16 -15.28 11.37
C GLU A 320 14.51 -14.77 10.86
N ILE A 321 14.69 -14.71 9.52
CA ILE A 321 15.88 -14.13 8.91
C ILE A 321 15.99 -12.63 9.23
N VAL A 322 14.87 -11.88 9.21
CA VAL A 322 14.85 -10.47 9.57
C VAL A 322 15.25 -10.28 11.03
N ALA A 323 14.66 -11.03 11.95
CA ALA A 323 15.00 -10.97 13.38
C ALA A 323 16.48 -11.33 13.63
N TRP A 324 17.00 -12.33 12.92
CA TRP A 324 18.43 -12.66 12.98
C TRP A 324 19.30 -11.52 12.47
N LEU A 325 18.90 -10.85 11.37
CA LEU A 325 19.64 -9.68 10.84
C LEU A 325 19.64 -8.53 11.84
N ASP A 326 18.52 -8.26 12.51
CA ASP A 326 18.42 -7.19 13.51
C ASP A 326 19.34 -7.39 14.69
N ALA A 327 19.58 -8.63 15.08
CA ALA A 327 20.53 -8.99 16.14
C ALA A 327 22.02 -8.83 15.73
N GLN A 328 22.34 -8.53 14.45
CA GLN A 328 23.73 -8.46 13.99
C GLN A 328 24.33 -7.05 14.14
N PRO A 329 25.48 -6.89 14.83
CA PRO A 329 26.11 -5.57 15.02
C PRO A 329 26.49 -4.86 13.70
N TRP A 330 26.86 -5.63 12.66
CA TRP A 330 27.23 -5.06 11.37
C TRP A 330 26.02 -4.44 10.66
N VAL A 331 24.80 -4.96 10.88
CA VAL A 331 23.56 -4.42 10.31
C VAL A 331 23.24 -3.07 10.93
N ALA A 332 23.42 -2.90 12.24
CA ALA A 332 23.28 -1.61 12.89
C ALA A 332 24.25 -0.57 12.31
N THR A 333 25.52 -0.95 12.09
CA THR A 333 26.52 -0.09 11.44
C THR A 333 26.14 0.23 9.98
N TRP A 334 25.62 -0.74 9.22
CA TRP A 334 25.14 -0.55 7.86
C TRP A 334 23.98 0.44 7.80
N ASN A 335 22.98 0.25 8.65
CA ASN A 335 21.79 1.09 8.71
C ASN A 335 22.07 2.52 9.21
N SER A 336 23.17 2.74 9.97
CA SER A 336 23.58 4.07 10.40
C SER A 336 24.09 4.96 9.27
N ASN A 337 24.49 4.37 8.13
CA ASN A 337 24.83 5.13 6.94
C ASN A 337 23.54 5.61 6.24
N PRO A 338 23.32 6.94 6.05
CA PRO A 338 22.07 7.47 5.50
C PRO A 338 21.72 6.91 4.12
N PHE A 339 22.72 6.66 3.27
CA PHE A 339 22.47 6.10 1.94
C PHE A 339 22.13 4.61 2.02
N LEU A 340 22.96 3.81 2.71
CA LEU A 340 22.75 2.37 2.80
C LEU A 340 21.46 2.02 3.56
N GLY A 341 21.17 2.73 4.65
CA GLY A 341 19.95 2.54 5.43
C GLY A 341 18.66 2.93 4.69
N MET A 342 18.75 3.87 3.72
CA MET A 342 17.59 4.29 2.94
C MET A 342 17.42 3.49 1.64
N PHE A 343 18.49 3.08 0.98
CA PHE A 343 18.44 2.46 -0.35
C PHE A 343 18.67 0.94 -0.33
N CYS A 344 19.33 0.41 0.68
CA CYS A 344 19.76 -0.99 0.75
C CYS A 344 19.68 -1.55 2.18
N LYS A 345 18.58 -1.30 2.89
CA LYS A 345 18.37 -1.83 4.25
C LYS A 345 18.22 -3.36 4.19
N PRO A 346 19.14 -4.17 4.82
CA PRO A 346 19.16 -5.63 4.66
C PRO A 346 17.85 -6.32 5.02
N GLN A 347 17.22 -5.90 6.10
CA GLN A 347 15.93 -6.44 6.57
C GLN A 347 14.84 -6.24 5.52
N ILE A 348 14.76 -5.03 4.94
CA ILE A 348 13.77 -4.69 3.91
C ILE A 348 14.08 -5.40 2.59
N ILE A 349 15.34 -5.68 2.27
CA ILE A 349 15.69 -6.50 1.09
C ILE A 349 15.07 -7.89 1.22
N VAL A 350 15.22 -8.54 2.36
CA VAL A 350 14.72 -9.90 2.60
C VAL A 350 13.19 -9.94 2.49
N THR A 351 12.49 -9.04 3.16
CA THR A 351 11.03 -8.96 3.11
C THR A 351 10.53 -8.57 1.72
N SER A 352 11.21 -7.64 1.03
CA SER A 352 10.83 -7.19 -0.31
C SER A 352 10.99 -8.30 -1.34
N ILE A 353 12.09 -9.07 -1.32
CA ILE A 353 12.29 -10.18 -2.27
C ILE A 353 11.11 -11.16 -2.18
N ALA A 354 10.72 -11.58 -0.98
CA ALA A 354 9.62 -12.51 -0.80
C ALA A 354 8.27 -11.94 -1.28
N SER A 355 7.96 -10.70 -0.88
CA SER A 355 6.68 -10.07 -1.19
C SER A 355 6.54 -9.69 -2.67
N LEU A 356 7.60 -9.19 -3.31
CA LEU A 356 7.62 -8.75 -4.69
C LEU A 356 7.56 -9.91 -5.69
N PHE A 357 7.92 -11.13 -5.28
CA PHE A 357 7.90 -12.30 -6.16
C PHE A 357 6.51 -12.55 -6.78
N LYS A 358 5.45 -12.35 -6.02
CA LYS A 358 4.06 -12.47 -6.50
C LYS A 358 3.75 -11.42 -7.57
N GLY A 359 4.10 -10.16 -7.32
CA GLY A 359 3.91 -9.06 -8.28
C GLY A 359 4.73 -9.25 -9.55
N TRP A 360 5.96 -9.76 -9.41
CA TRP A 360 6.80 -10.12 -10.55
C TRP A 360 6.18 -11.20 -11.44
N GLY A 361 5.60 -12.25 -10.84
CA GLY A 361 4.85 -13.27 -11.57
C GLY A 361 3.68 -12.69 -12.36
N ILE A 362 2.96 -11.71 -11.83
CA ILE A 362 1.86 -11.01 -12.51
C ILE A 362 2.39 -10.18 -13.69
N ALA A 363 3.48 -9.41 -13.52
CA ALA A 363 4.09 -8.64 -14.59
C ALA A 363 4.55 -9.55 -15.75
N LEU A 364 5.15 -10.71 -15.43
CA LEU A 364 5.51 -11.73 -16.42
C LEU A 364 4.28 -12.31 -17.14
N ALA A 365 3.22 -12.63 -16.41
CA ALA A 365 1.99 -13.17 -16.98
C ALA A 365 1.33 -12.17 -17.94
N VAL A 366 1.23 -10.90 -17.55
CA VAL A 366 0.72 -9.82 -18.41
C VAL A 366 1.50 -9.74 -19.72
N THR A 367 2.83 -9.78 -19.63
CA THR A 367 3.70 -9.72 -20.81
C THR A 367 3.58 -10.98 -21.67
N ALA A 368 3.60 -12.16 -21.02
CA ALA A 368 3.54 -13.46 -21.71
C ALA A 368 2.20 -13.68 -22.43
N ILE A 369 1.13 -13.04 -22.01
CA ILE A 369 -0.18 -13.08 -22.67
C ILE A 369 -0.31 -11.93 -23.67
N GLY A 370 0.03 -10.69 -23.25
CA GLY A 370 -0.17 -9.48 -24.04
C GLY A 370 0.66 -9.46 -25.31
N PHE A 371 1.92 -9.90 -25.26
CA PHE A 371 2.80 -9.88 -26.43
C PHE A 371 2.35 -10.85 -27.53
N PRO A 372 2.03 -12.14 -27.27
CA PRO A 372 1.46 -13.02 -28.29
C PRO A 372 0.13 -12.52 -28.87
N LEU A 373 -0.71 -11.86 -28.08
CA LEU A 373 -1.94 -11.23 -28.58
C LEU A 373 -1.67 -10.03 -29.51
N ALA A 374 -0.61 -9.29 -29.27
CA ALA A 374 -0.22 -8.15 -30.09
C ALA A 374 0.29 -8.57 -31.48
N ILE A 375 0.91 -9.75 -31.63
CA ILE A 375 1.48 -10.23 -32.89
C ILE A 375 0.45 -10.33 -34.03
N PRO A 376 -0.66 -11.07 -33.91
CA PRO A 376 -1.65 -11.18 -34.99
C PRO A 376 -2.31 -9.85 -35.31
N ILE A 377 -2.56 -9.00 -34.31
CA ILE A 377 -3.11 -7.66 -34.52
C ILE A 377 -2.11 -6.81 -35.31
N GLY A 378 -0.84 -6.80 -34.91
CA GLY A 378 0.22 -6.08 -35.59
C GLY A 378 0.43 -6.54 -37.04
N LEU A 379 0.40 -7.87 -37.29
CA LEU A 379 0.47 -8.41 -38.64
C LEU A 379 -0.72 -7.98 -39.51
N LEU A 380 -1.94 -8.00 -38.97
CA LEU A 380 -3.13 -7.52 -39.66
C LEU A 380 -2.96 -6.08 -40.13
N PHE A 381 -2.57 -5.16 -39.22
CA PHE A 381 -2.38 -3.77 -39.57
C PHE A 381 -1.15 -3.51 -40.46
N ALA A 382 -0.09 -4.32 -40.37
CA ALA A 382 1.02 -4.28 -41.32
C ALA A 382 0.56 -4.62 -42.74
N PHE A 383 -0.19 -5.72 -42.94
CA PHE A 383 -0.74 -6.09 -44.23
C PHE A 383 -1.75 -5.06 -44.78
N MET A 384 -2.62 -4.51 -43.91
CA MET A 384 -3.53 -3.43 -44.32
C MET A 384 -2.75 -2.19 -44.78
N LYS A 385 -1.64 -1.86 -44.12
CA LYS A 385 -0.82 -0.69 -44.46
C LYS A 385 -0.08 -0.84 -45.79
N ILE A 386 0.39 -2.02 -46.15
CA ILE A 386 1.03 -2.30 -47.45
C ILE A 386 0.02 -2.62 -48.58
N SER A 387 -1.28 -2.72 -48.27
CA SER A 387 -2.33 -3.00 -49.23
C SER A 387 -2.46 -1.90 -50.31
N HIS A 388 -2.84 -2.29 -51.52
CA HIS A 388 -3.17 -1.36 -52.60
C HIS A 388 -4.48 -0.60 -52.36
N SER A 389 -5.37 -1.11 -51.48
CA SER A 389 -6.61 -0.45 -51.11
C SER A 389 -6.35 0.80 -50.27
N ARG A 390 -6.78 1.96 -50.78
CA ARG A 390 -6.65 3.24 -50.07
C ARG A 390 -7.40 3.23 -48.73
N MET A 391 -8.54 2.53 -48.68
CA MET A 391 -9.36 2.45 -47.47
C MET A 391 -8.64 1.64 -46.37
N LEU A 392 -8.16 0.43 -46.70
CA LEU A 392 -7.43 -0.40 -45.72
C LEU A 392 -6.16 0.29 -45.22
N ARG A 393 -5.42 0.92 -46.12
CA ARG A 393 -4.23 1.70 -45.79
C ARG A 393 -4.59 2.88 -44.87
N GLY A 394 -5.66 3.59 -45.16
CA GLY A 394 -6.12 4.73 -44.34
C GLY A 394 -6.46 4.30 -42.91
N ILE A 395 -7.22 3.21 -42.74
CA ILE A 395 -7.54 2.64 -41.43
C ILE A 395 -6.27 2.26 -40.67
N ALA A 396 -5.34 1.54 -41.34
CA ALA A 396 -4.11 1.12 -40.68
C ALA A 396 -3.23 2.30 -40.26
N VAL A 397 -3.09 3.30 -41.11
CA VAL A 397 -2.31 4.51 -40.81
C VAL A 397 -2.92 5.27 -39.63
N THR A 398 -4.24 5.40 -39.59
CA THR A 398 -4.93 6.08 -38.48
C THR A 398 -4.73 5.32 -37.17
N TYR A 399 -4.94 4.00 -37.17
CA TYR A 399 -4.73 3.16 -35.98
C TYR A 399 -3.30 3.27 -35.46
N ILE A 400 -2.33 3.05 -36.32
CA ILE A 400 -0.91 3.06 -35.94
C ILE A 400 -0.50 4.45 -35.40
N ASN A 401 -0.88 5.52 -36.11
CA ASN A 401 -0.49 6.87 -35.71
C ASN A 401 -1.17 7.32 -34.44
N LEU A 402 -2.44 6.93 -34.21
CA LEU A 402 -3.15 7.26 -32.98
C LEU A 402 -2.46 6.62 -31.76
N LEU A 403 -2.20 5.31 -31.82
CA LEU A 403 -1.63 4.58 -30.68
C LEU A 403 -0.16 4.94 -30.43
N ARG A 404 0.63 5.14 -31.48
CA ARG A 404 2.04 5.55 -31.34
C ARG A 404 2.20 7.05 -31.08
N GLY A 405 1.23 7.86 -31.44
CA GLY A 405 1.24 9.30 -31.25
C GLY A 405 0.68 9.78 -29.91
N THR A 406 0.09 8.88 -29.11
CA THR A 406 -0.46 9.21 -27.79
C THR A 406 0.30 8.48 -26.69
N PRO A 407 0.48 9.07 -25.50
CA PRO A 407 1.14 8.40 -24.37
C PRO A 407 0.38 7.13 -23.94
N LEU A 408 1.12 6.04 -23.76
CA LEU A 408 0.52 4.77 -23.27
C LEU A 408 -0.21 4.95 -21.94
N PHE A 409 0.35 5.73 -21.02
CA PHE A 409 -0.29 6.07 -19.75
C PHE A 409 -1.71 6.64 -19.94
N LEU A 410 -1.88 7.59 -20.88
CA LEU A 410 -3.19 8.15 -21.19
C LEU A 410 -4.16 7.11 -21.76
N GLN A 411 -3.67 6.20 -22.61
CA GLN A 411 -4.49 5.10 -23.16
C GLN A 411 -4.99 4.16 -22.06
N ILE A 412 -4.14 3.85 -21.08
CA ILE A 412 -4.50 3.06 -19.89
C ILE A 412 -5.64 3.76 -19.13
N TYR A 413 -5.49 5.04 -18.83
CA TYR A 413 -6.50 5.81 -18.09
C TYR A 413 -7.84 5.87 -18.84
N ILE A 414 -7.83 6.15 -20.14
CA ILE A 414 -9.04 6.17 -20.97
C ILE A 414 -9.76 4.81 -20.94
N ALA A 415 -9.02 3.71 -21.04
CA ALA A 415 -9.64 2.38 -21.03
C ALA A 415 -10.19 2.02 -19.64
N PHE A 416 -9.40 2.23 -18.59
CA PHE A 416 -9.77 1.80 -17.22
C PHE A 416 -10.92 2.62 -16.65
N PHE A 417 -10.98 3.91 -16.91
CA PHE A 417 -12.03 4.78 -16.40
C PHE A 417 -13.14 5.03 -17.42
N GLY A 418 -12.84 5.02 -18.71
CA GLY A 418 -13.83 5.29 -19.75
C GLY A 418 -14.73 4.10 -20.07
N PHE A 419 -14.23 2.86 -20.07
CA PHE A 419 -15.06 1.68 -20.40
C PHE A 419 -16.18 1.44 -19.39
N PRO A 420 -15.96 1.51 -18.06
CA PRO A 420 -17.05 1.42 -17.09
C PRO A 420 -18.11 2.49 -17.28
N MET A 421 -17.74 3.74 -17.63
CA MET A 421 -18.69 4.83 -17.87
C MET A 421 -19.68 4.57 -19.02
N ILE A 422 -19.30 3.72 -19.98
CA ILE A 422 -20.18 3.29 -21.08
C ILE A 422 -20.80 1.90 -20.82
N GLY A 423 -20.72 1.39 -19.59
CA GLY A 423 -21.30 0.11 -19.17
C GLY A 423 -20.45 -1.14 -19.51
N LEU A 424 -19.21 -0.98 -19.96
CA LEU A 424 -18.28 -2.08 -20.26
C LEU A 424 -17.40 -2.39 -19.05
N ASN A 425 -17.88 -3.24 -18.15
CA ASN A 425 -17.16 -3.66 -16.96
C ASN A 425 -16.23 -4.84 -17.27
N VAL A 426 -14.95 -4.56 -17.52
CA VAL A 426 -13.90 -5.56 -17.75
C VAL A 426 -13.01 -5.65 -16.50
N PRO A 427 -12.68 -6.85 -16.01
CA PRO A 427 -11.76 -6.97 -14.87
C PRO A 427 -10.40 -6.32 -15.15
N ASN A 428 -9.76 -5.73 -14.12
CA ASN A 428 -8.57 -4.89 -14.28
C ASN A 428 -7.42 -5.60 -14.99
N LEU A 429 -7.11 -6.84 -14.62
CA LEU A 429 -5.98 -7.56 -15.21
C LEU A 429 -6.18 -7.88 -16.70
N PRO A 430 -7.29 -8.49 -17.16
CA PRO A 430 -7.58 -8.63 -18.59
C PRO A 430 -7.62 -7.32 -19.36
N LEU A 431 -8.16 -6.24 -18.76
CA LEU A 431 -8.19 -4.91 -19.39
C LEU A 431 -6.78 -4.38 -19.61
N GLY A 432 -5.91 -4.49 -18.58
CA GLY A 432 -4.50 -4.11 -18.68
C GLY A 432 -3.75 -4.88 -19.78
N VAL A 433 -3.93 -6.20 -19.84
CA VAL A 433 -3.36 -7.04 -20.92
C VAL A 433 -3.84 -6.56 -22.29
N GLY A 434 -5.15 -6.27 -22.44
CA GLY A 434 -5.74 -5.81 -23.69
C GLY A 434 -5.17 -4.47 -24.15
N VAL A 435 -5.10 -3.49 -23.27
CA VAL A 435 -4.56 -2.14 -23.58
C VAL A 435 -3.09 -2.22 -23.99
N LEU A 436 -2.27 -2.95 -23.24
CA LEU A 436 -0.86 -3.16 -23.57
C LEU A 436 -0.68 -3.90 -24.89
N ALA A 437 -1.49 -4.94 -25.15
CA ALA A 437 -1.44 -5.69 -26.41
C ALA A 437 -1.83 -4.81 -27.61
N ILE A 438 -2.88 -3.97 -27.48
CA ILE A 438 -3.31 -3.06 -28.53
C ILE A 438 -2.23 -2.01 -28.81
N ASN A 439 -1.65 -1.41 -27.78
CA ASN A 439 -0.56 -0.45 -27.95
C ASN A 439 0.66 -1.10 -28.62
N CYS A 440 1.15 -2.23 -28.10
CA CYS A 440 2.28 -2.97 -28.64
C CYS A 440 2.04 -3.38 -30.10
N SER A 441 0.81 -3.76 -30.48
CA SER A 441 0.48 -4.17 -31.84
C SER A 441 0.70 -3.06 -32.87
N ALA A 442 0.56 -1.79 -32.49
CA ALA A 442 0.83 -0.67 -33.38
C ALA A 442 2.33 -0.51 -33.67
N TYR A 443 3.18 -0.78 -32.67
CA TYR A 443 4.63 -0.83 -32.87
C TYR A 443 5.03 -2.04 -33.70
N LEU A 444 4.49 -3.22 -33.38
CA LEU A 444 4.73 -4.44 -34.15
C LEU A 444 4.28 -4.32 -35.61
N ALA A 445 3.19 -3.59 -35.88
CA ALA A 445 2.73 -3.36 -37.26
C ALA A 445 3.80 -2.63 -38.10
N GLU A 446 4.46 -1.63 -37.55
CA GLU A 446 5.56 -0.95 -38.22
C GLU A 446 6.80 -1.82 -38.37
N ILE A 447 7.12 -2.61 -37.35
CA ILE A 447 8.25 -3.55 -37.37
C ILE A 447 8.03 -4.60 -38.47
N PHE A 448 6.84 -5.16 -38.55
CA PHE A 448 6.49 -6.13 -39.58
C PHE A 448 6.52 -5.52 -40.99
N ARG A 449 5.94 -4.32 -41.15
CA ARG A 449 5.99 -3.60 -42.42
C ARG A 449 7.42 -3.34 -42.86
N ALA A 450 8.26 -2.80 -41.98
CA ALA A 450 9.67 -2.55 -42.29
C ALA A 450 10.44 -3.81 -42.62
N GLY A 451 10.18 -4.91 -41.92
CA GLY A 451 10.77 -6.23 -42.21
C GLY A 451 10.34 -6.79 -43.58
N ILE A 452 9.07 -6.63 -43.95
CA ILE A 452 8.56 -7.05 -45.26
C ILE A 452 9.19 -6.22 -46.38
N GLU A 453 9.26 -4.91 -46.21
CA GLU A 453 9.83 -3.98 -47.19
C GLU A 453 11.37 -4.05 -47.28
N SER A 454 12.06 -4.62 -46.29
CA SER A 454 13.50 -4.84 -46.31
C SER A 454 13.93 -5.98 -47.25
N VAL A 455 13.01 -6.85 -47.66
CA VAL A 455 13.30 -7.94 -48.61
C VAL A 455 13.47 -7.34 -50.00
N PRO A 456 14.59 -7.64 -50.71
CA PRO A 456 14.83 -7.11 -52.04
C PRO A 456 13.70 -7.40 -53.04
N HIS A 457 13.17 -6.37 -53.68
CA HIS A 457 12.01 -6.47 -54.59
C HIS A 457 12.20 -7.48 -55.70
N GLY A 458 13.43 -7.66 -56.23
CA GLY A 458 13.74 -8.68 -57.24
C GLY A 458 13.42 -10.13 -56.84
N GLN A 459 13.38 -10.44 -55.52
CA GLN A 459 12.96 -11.75 -55.03
C GLN A 459 11.45 -11.99 -55.30
N ALA A 460 10.64 -10.97 -55.06
CA ALA A 460 9.22 -11.06 -55.33
C ALA A 460 8.91 -11.05 -56.83
N GLU A 461 9.62 -10.25 -57.62
CA GLU A 461 9.48 -10.14 -59.06
C GLU A 461 9.84 -11.48 -59.76
N ALA A 462 10.96 -12.10 -59.34
CA ALA A 462 11.34 -13.42 -59.84
C ALA A 462 10.29 -14.48 -59.53
N ALA A 463 9.72 -14.47 -58.34
CA ALA A 463 8.66 -15.39 -57.94
C ALA A 463 7.37 -15.18 -58.76
N TYR A 464 6.98 -13.94 -59.02
CA TYR A 464 5.84 -13.61 -59.90
C TYR A 464 6.09 -14.08 -61.35
N SER A 465 7.31 -13.94 -61.84
CA SER A 465 7.70 -14.42 -63.17
C SER A 465 7.59 -15.93 -63.30
N LEU A 466 7.70 -16.67 -62.21
CA LEU A 466 7.46 -18.11 -62.13
C LEU A 466 5.97 -18.49 -61.96
N GLY A 467 5.05 -17.51 -62.04
CA GLY A 467 3.62 -17.74 -61.92
C GLY A 467 3.09 -17.87 -60.50
N MET A 468 3.87 -17.50 -59.46
CA MET A 468 3.40 -17.55 -58.07
C MET A 468 2.36 -16.47 -57.82
N THR A 469 1.31 -16.84 -57.07
CA THR A 469 0.31 -15.88 -56.60
C THR A 469 0.88 -15.02 -55.45
N TRP A 470 0.28 -13.85 -55.19
CA TRP A 470 0.70 -12.98 -54.11
C TRP A 470 0.83 -13.71 -52.75
N SER A 471 -0.15 -14.56 -52.39
CA SER A 471 -0.11 -15.35 -51.15
C SER A 471 1.06 -16.33 -51.11
N GLN A 472 1.41 -16.94 -52.26
CA GLN A 472 2.55 -17.85 -52.37
C GLN A 472 3.88 -17.08 -52.26
N VAL A 473 4.01 -15.93 -52.89
CA VAL A 473 5.17 -15.04 -52.78
C VAL A 473 5.36 -14.59 -51.34
N MET A 474 4.32 -14.09 -50.71
CA MET A 474 4.39 -13.64 -49.31
C MET A 474 4.76 -14.78 -48.36
N SER A 475 4.08 -15.93 -48.43
CA SER A 475 4.26 -17.00 -47.45
C SER A 475 5.55 -17.81 -47.65
N ARG A 476 6.04 -17.97 -48.90
CA ARG A 476 7.18 -18.82 -49.19
C ARG A 476 8.49 -18.06 -49.43
N ILE A 477 8.43 -16.78 -49.82
CA ILE A 477 9.62 -16.02 -50.19
C ILE A 477 9.83 -14.86 -49.23
N VAL A 478 8.84 -13.95 -49.07
CA VAL A 478 9.01 -12.71 -48.35
C VAL A 478 9.00 -12.92 -46.84
N ILE A 479 7.94 -13.52 -46.26
CA ILE A 479 7.80 -13.69 -44.81
C ILE A 479 8.96 -14.47 -44.19
N PRO A 480 9.45 -15.64 -44.73
CA PRO A 480 10.56 -16.34 -44.14
C PRO A 480 11.87 -15.54 -44.09
N GLN A 481 12.06 -14.61 -45.02
CA GLN A 481 13.20 -13.71 -45.03
C GLN A 481 12.95 -12.54 -44.06
N ALA A 482 11.78 -11.89 -44.12
CA ALA A 482 11.39 -10.78 -43.27
C ALA A 482 11.49 -11.12 -41.78
N VAL A 483 11.06 -12.32 -41.36
CA VAL A 483 11.13 -12.79 -39.97
C VAL A 483 12.52 -12.67 -39.38
N ARG A 484 13.57 -12.92 -40.18
CA ARG A 484 14.96 -12.82 -39.70
C ARG A 484 15.34 -11.40 -39.34
N TYR A 485 14.82 -10.40 -40.04
CA TYR A 485 15.05 -8.96 -39.74
C TYR A 485 14.16 -8.44 -38.61
N VAL A 486 12.98 -9.04 -38.45
CA VAL A 486 11.97 -8.63 -37.47
C VAL A 486 12.28 -9.14 -36.05
N ILE A 487 12.82 -10.37 -35.90
CA ILE A 487 13.05 -11.01 -34.60
C ILE A 487 13.84 -10.14 -33.61
N PRO A 488 14.96 -9.49 -33.94
CA PRO A 488 15.69 -8.66 -32.97
C PRO A 488 14.86 -7.51 -32.44
N THR A 489 14.19 -6.78 -33.36
CA THR A 489 13.35 -5.64 -32.98
C THR A 489 12.11 -6.06 -32.19
N MET A 490 11.49 -7.19 -32.54
CA MET A 490 10.39 -7.79 -31.75
C MET A 490 10.82 -8.13 -30.32
N THR A 491 12.03 -8.63 -30.14
CA THR A 491 12.52 -8.94 -28.79
C THR A 491 12.74 -7.66 -27.98
N SER A 492 13.17 -6.59 -28.61
CA SER A 492 13.26 -5.26 -27.96
C SER A 492 11.88 -4.74 -27.55
N GLU A 493 10.85 -4.93 -28.39
CA GLU A 493 9.46 -4.59 -28.06
C GLU A 493 8.90 -5.46 -26.93
N PHE A 494 9.27 -6.74 -26.86
CA PHE A 494 8.91 -7.59 -25.72
C PHE A 494 9.49 -7.05 -24.40
N VAL A 495 10.75 -6.64 -24.39
CA VAL A 495 11.39 -6.03 -23.21
C VAL A 495 10.73 -4.70 -22.84
N MET A 496 10.31 -3.91 -23.83
CA MET A 496 9.58 -2.67 -23.60
C MET A 496 8.22 -2.94 -22.96
N LEU A 497 7.43 -3.85 -23.54
CA LEU A 497 6.13 -4.25 -23.01
C LEU A 497 6.25 -4.74 -21.55
N TYR A 498 7.28 -5.53 -21.24
CA TYR A 498 7.54 -6.02 -19.88
C TYR A 498 7.76 -4.87 -18.88
N LYS A 499 8.49 -3.83 -19.26
CA LYS A 499 8.66 -2.64 -18.42
C LYS A 499 7.38 -1.81 -18.31
N ASP A 500 6.63 -1.71 -19.39
CA ASP A 500 5.39 -0.94 -19.48
C ASP A 500 4.28 -1.52 -18.60
N THR A 501 4.39 -2.81 -18.18
CA THR A 501 3.47 -3.35 -17.17
C THR A 501 3.45 -2.53 -15.89
N SER A 502 4.55 -1.85 -15.53
CA SER A 502 4.64 -0.97 -14.36
C SER A 502 3.66 0.19 -14.36
N LEU A 503 3.22 0.65 -15.54
CA LEU A 503 2.22 1.71 -15.68
C LEU A 503 0.83 1.29 -15.20
N LEU A 504 0.56 -0.02 -15.16
CA LEU A 504 -0.70 -0.56 -14.66
C LEU A 504 -0.87 -0.38 -13.15
N SER A 505 0.22 -0.11 -12.43
CA SER A 505 0.16 0.22 -11.00
C SER A 505 -0.72 1.44 -10.72
N SER A 506 -0.71 2.43 -11.63
CA SER A 506 -1.47 3.67 -11.47
C SER A 506 -3.00 3.51 -11.54
N VAL A 507 -3.47 2.38 -12.06
CA VAL A 507 -4.90 2.04 -12.16
C VAL A 507 -5.30 0.84 -11.30
N GLY A 508 -4.50 0.56 -10.26
CA GLY A 508 -4.83 -0.44 -9.24
C GLY A 508 -4.58 -1.89 -9.65
N VAL A 509 -3.77 -2.15 -10.67
CA VAL A 509 -3.34 -3.52 -10.98
C VAL A 509 -2.17 -3.91 -10.10
N MET A 510 -2.37 -4.91 -9.25
CA MET A 510 -1.37 -5.41 -8.29
C MET A 510 -0.26 -6.20 -9.02
N GLU A 511 0.63 -5.46 -9.71
CA GLU A 511 1.84 -6.00 -10.33
C GLU A 511 3.10 -5.54 -9.55
N LEU A 512 4.28 -5.84 -10.04
CA LEU A 512 5.56 -5.63 -9.35
C LEU A 512 5.74 -4.21 -8.80
N MET A 513 5.39 -3.19 -9.59
CA MET A 513 5.55 -1.79 -9.19
C MET A 513 4.57 -1.39 -8.07
N LEU A 514 3.30 -1.84 -8.12
CA LEU A 514 2.32 -1.54 -7.07
C LEU A 514 2.69 -2.24 -5.75
N PHE A 515 3.16 -3.50 -5.79
CA PHE A 515 3.71 -4.16 -4.60
C PHE A 515 4.87 -3.38 -4.00
N SER A 516 5.79 -2.88 -4.84
CA SER A 516 6.93 -2.10 -4.33
C SER A 516 6.53 -0.74 -3.76
N LYS A 517 5.51 -0.08 -4.35
CA LYS A 517 4.93 1.16 -3.81
C LYS A 517 4.33 0.96 -2.43
N ASN A 518 3.51 -0.09 -2.26
CA ASN A 518 2.90 -0.42 -0.98
C ASN A 518 3.96 -0.67 0.10
N LEU A 519 4.97 -1.51 -0.20
CA LEU A 519 6.07 -1.75 0.74
C LEU A 519 6.88 -0.49 1.05
N THR A 520 7.12 0.38 0.06
CA THR A 520 7.81 1.66 0.27
C THR A 520 6.98 2.59 1.16
N ALA A 521 5.68 2.64 0.97
CA ALA A 521 4.77 3.46 1.77
C ALA A 521 4.72 2.95 3.24
N THR A 522 4.59 1.64 3.45
CA THR A 522 4.53 1.05 4.80
C THR A 522 5.86 1.13 5.54
N THR A 523 6.99 0.87 4.87
CA THR A 523 8.31 0.89 5.51
C THR A 523 8.95 2.28 5.59
N GLY A 524 8.43 3.26 4.82
CA GLY A 524 9.03 4.60 4.69
C GLY A 524 10.45 4.56 4.12
N ASN A 525 10.79 3.55 3.32
CA ASN A 525 12.14 3.27 2.84
C ASN A 525 12.13 2.98 1.33
N ILE A 526 13.18 3.37 0.60
CA ILE A 526 13.25 3.23 -0.86
C ILE A 526 13.73 1.84 -1.31
N THR A 527 14.25 1.04 -0.39
CA THR A 527 14.78 -0.32 -0.68
C THR A 527 13.83 -1.19 -1.53
N PRO A 528 12.49 -1.22 -1.31
CA PRO A 528 11.58 -2.02 -2.15
C PRO A 528 11.63 -1.66 -3.64
N TYR A 529 11.82 -0.37 -4.01
CA TYR A 529 11.99 0.03 -5.40
C TYR A 529 13.30 -0.50 -6.00
N ILE A 530 14.37 -0.54 -5.21
CA ILE A 530 15.65 -1.13 -5.65
C ILE A 530 15.48 -2.63 -5.89
N CYS A 531 14.77 -3.34 -5.01
CA CYS A 531 14.46 -4.76 -5.19
C CYS A 531 13.60 -4.98 -6.45
N ALA A 532 12.58 -4.15 -6.69
CA ALA A 532 11.77 -4.23 -7.92
C ALA A 532 12.62 -4.00 -9.18
N ALA A 533 13.54 -3.03 -9.15
CA ALA A 533 14.47 -2.80 -10.26
C ALA A 533 15.34 -4.05 -10.55
N LEU A 534 15.80 -4.74 -9.51
CA LEU A 534 16.54 -6.01 -9.67
C LEU A 534 15.68 -7.09 -10.32
N TYR A 535 14.41 -7.23 -9.96
CA TYR A 535 13.48 -8.15 -10.60
C TYR A 535 13.28 -7.84 -12.09
N TYR A 536 13.18 -6.55 -12.48
CA TYR A 536 13.17 -6.17 -13.89
C TYR A 536 14.46 -6.57 -14.60
N LEU A 537 15.62 -6.38 -13.97
CA LEU A 537 16.93 -6.71 -14.55
C LEU A 537 17.14 -8.21 -14.75
N VAL A 538 16.63 -9.06 -13.85
CA VAL A 538 16.70 -10.54 -13.97
C VAL A 538 16.12 -11.03 -15.30
N VAL A 539 15.10 -10.37 -15.83
CA VAL A 539 14.50 -10.73 -17.13
C VAL A 539 15.15 -9.96 -18.28
N THR A 540 15.36 -8.65 -18.11
CA THR A 540 15.79 -7.80 -19.22
C THR A 540 17.24 -8.04 -19.63
N ILE A 541 18.16 -8.31 -18.68
CA ILE A 541 19.58 -8.55 -19.02
C ILE A 541 19.76 -9.82 -19.86
N PRO A 542 19.23 -11.01 -19.50
CA PRO A 542 19.32 -12.19 -20.34
C PRO A 542 18.69 -12.00 -21.72
N LEU A 543 17.55 -11.30 -21.79
CA LEU A 543 16.90 -11.03 -23.08
C LEU A 543 17.75 -10.12 -23.98
N ILE A 544 18.34 -9.05 -23.44
CA ILE A 544 19.25 -8.18 -24.19
C ILE A 544 20.44 -8.96 -24.73
N HIS A 545 21.06 -9.82 -23.92
CA HIS A 545 22.15 -10.67 -24.39
C HIS A 545 21.71 -11.65 -25.49
N LEU A 546 20.49 -12.19 -25.38
CA LEU A 546 19.92 -13.05 -26.41
C LEU A 546 19.74 -12.29 -27.73
N VAL A 547 19.19 -11.07 -27.69
CA VAL A 547 19.03 -10.17 -28.86
C VAL A 547 20.38 -9.95 -29.54
N THR A 548 21.37 -9.50 -28.79
CA THR A 548 22.72 -9.23 -29.32
C THR A 548 23.34 -10.47 -29.98
N LYS A 549 23.16 -11.66 -29.37
CA LYS A 549 23.64 -12.91 -29.94
C LYS A 549 22.93 -13.26 -31.24
N VAL A 550 21.63 -13.03 -31.35
CA VAL A 550 20.83 -13.25 -32.56
C VAL A 550 21.27 -12.28 -33.66
N GLU A 551 21.42 -11.00 -33.33
CA GLU A 551 21.90 -9.96 -34.26
C GLU A 551 23.27 -10.32 -34.87
N HIS A 552 24.25 -10.71 -34.02
CA HIS A 552 25.57 -11.14 -34.48
C HIS A 552 25.47 -12.33 -35.46
N ARG A 553 24.68 -13.36 -35.14
CA ARG A 553 24.49 -14.51 -36.00
C ARG A 553 23.83 -14.18 -37.33
N LEU A 554 22.88 -13.23 -37.33
CA LEU A 554 22.23 -12.78 -38.57
C LEU A 554 23.19 -11.94 -39.42
N ALA A 555 23.98 -11.06 -38.83
CA ALA A 555 24.99 -10.25 -39.52
C ALA A 555 26.09 -11.13 -40.18
N GLU A 556 26.54 -12.21 -39.51
CA GLU A 556 27.52 -13.15 -40.06
C GLU A 556 26.95 -13.92 -41.26
N ARG A 557 25.65 -14.30 -41.21
CA ARG A 557 24.99 -15.00 -42.32
C ARG A 557 24.71 -14.11 -43.54
N SER A 558 24.59 -12.79 -43.33
CA SER A 558 24.40 -11.82 -44.41
C SER A 558 25.71 -11.49 -45.17
N LYS A 559 26.87 -11.80 -44.57
CA LYS A 559 28.19 -11.62 -45.17
C LYS A 559 28.68 -12.84 -45.99
N ARG A 560 28.01 -13.99 -45.82
CA ARG A 560 28.19 -15.20 -46.62
C ARG A 560 27.14 -15.30 -47.74
#